data_81bfa39cfab13af4ee3348a6de184f2f
#
_entry.id   81bfa39cfab13af4ee3348a6de184f2f
#
_cell.length_a   1.000
_cell.length_b   1.000
_cell.length_c   1.000
_cell.angle_alpha   90.00
_cell.angle_beta   90.00
_cell.angle_gamma   90.00
#
_symmetry.space_group_name_H-M   'P 1'
#
loop_
_entity.id
_entity.type
_entity.pdbx_description
1 polymer ?
#
loop_
_entity_poly.entity_id
_entity_poly.type
_entity_poly.pdbx_seq_one_letter_code
_entity_poly.pdbx_strand_id
1 'polypeptide(L)'
;NDDIKIRSSDQRLPLRGVEIETKEFLKCGQVFNQDGLTVTSFETDHGEKIKPNWGYKIQYLGRTVVISGDSKNDFRVSEIAKNSDLLFHSLGAAKDEIKNLDDINAILQHHTTPKEAAKIFSSSRPKLAVIIHMVLLGKPGFPPMTTMEILETIQTYYNGPLTIAEDLMKFEVGEKVKVMPKANT
;
A
#
# COMPACT_ATOMS: atom_id res chain seq x y z
N ASN A 1 -29.49 -3.11 10.61
CA ASN A 1 -28.80 -4.29 10.11
C ASN A 1 -29.27 -5.51 10.90
N ASP A 2 -29.94 -6.46 10.22
CA ASP A 2 -30.60 -7.59 10.89
C ASP A 2 -29.61 -8.56 11.50
N ASP A 3 -28.42 -8.72 10.93
CA ASP A 3 -27.33 -9.53 11.50
C ASP A 3 -26.88 -9.01 12.90
N ILE A 4 -26.77 -7.71 13.06
CA ILE A 4 -26.46 -7.10 14.37
C ILE A 4 -27.55 -7.38 15.39
N LYS A 5 -28.83 -7.29 14.98
CA LYS A 5 -29.97 -7.60 15.86
C LYS A 5 -29.96 -9.07 16.29
N ILE A 6 -29.75 -9.99 15.35
CA ILE A 6 -29.67 -11.42 15.64
C ILE A 6 -28.51 -11.71 16.60
N ARG A 7 -27.33 -11.17 16.35
CA ARG A 7 -26.16 -11.37 17.22
C ARG A 7 -26.37 -10.81 18.63
N SER A 8 -27.02 -9.66 18.74
CA SER A 8 -27.26 -9.04 20.06
C SER A 8 -28.42 -9.67 20.81
N SER A 9 -29.54 -10.02 20.13
CA SER A 9 -30.72 -10.57 20.77
C SER A 9 -30.61 -12.08 21.00
N ASP A 10 -30.26 -12.87 19.99
CA ASP A 10 -30.26 -14.31 20.07
C ASP A 10 -28.95 -14.86 20.63
N GLN A 11 -27.80 -14.33 20.20
CA GLN A 11 -26.49 -14.76 20.67
C GLN A 11 -26.03 -14.02 21.93
N ARG A 12 -26.77 -13.00 22.38
CA ARG A 12 -26.47 -12.17 23.55
C ARG A 12 -25.07 -11.55 23.54
N LEU A 13 -24.56 -11.25 22.36
CA LEU A 13 -23.28 -10.58 22.22
C LEU A 13 -23.42 -9.09 22.62
N PRO A 14 -22.40 -8.50 23.28
CA PRO A 14 -22.47 -7.13 23.73
C PRO A 14 -22.55 -6.17 22.54
N LEU A 15 -23.52 -5.25 22.57
CA LEU A 15 -23.71 -4.21 21.51
C LEU A 15 -22.44 -3.40 21.27
N ARG A 16 -21.64 -3.14 22.30
CA ARG A 16 -20.35 -2.43 22.15
C ARG A 16 -19.37 -3.09 21.18
N GLY A 17 -19.49 -4.39 20.94
CA GLY A 17 -18.65 -5.10 19.97
C GLY A 17 -18.96 -4.78 18.51
N VAL A 18 -20.06 -4.08 18.22
CA VAL A 18 -20.49 -3.66 16.88
C VAL A 18 -20.56 -2.14 16.70
N GLU A 19 -20.27 -1.39 17.76
CA GLU A 19 -20.17 0.06 17.70
C GLU A 19 -18.88 0.47 16.99
N ILE A 20 -18.99 1.30 15.95
CA ILE A 20 -17.86 1.88 15.23
C ILE A 20 -17.85 3.36 15.55
N GLU A 21 -16.80 3.82 16.25
CA GLU A 21 -16.52 5.23 16.41
C GLU A 21 -15.74 5.74 15.19
N THR A 22 -16.37 6.53 14.34
CA THR A 22 -15.76 7.12 13.15
C THR A 22 -15.16 8.49 13.49
N LYS A 23 -13.89 8.66 13.14
CA LYS A 23 -13.19 9.96 13.22
C LYS A 23 -12.74 10.37 11.83
N GLU A 24 -13.35 11.41 11.28
CA GLU A 24 -12.96 12.00 10.00
C GLU A 24 -11.88 13.06 10.20
N PHE A 25 -10.93 13.15 9.26
CA PHE A 25 -9.90 14.18 9.27
C PHE A 25 -9.60 14.67 7.85
N LEU A 26 -9.32 15.97 7.73
CA LEU A 26 -9.00 16.65 6.46
C LEU A 26 -7.57 17.20 6.42
N LYS A 27 -6.82 17.03 7.50
CA LYS A 27 -5.41 17.49 7.59
C LYS A 27 -4.53 16.31 7.97
N CYS A 28 -3.36 16.22 7.35
CA CYS A 28 -2.35 15.25 7.74
C CYS A 28 -1.88 15.48 9.19
N GLY A 29 -1.40 14.43 9.82
CA GLY A 29 -0.90 14.47 11.19
C GLY A 29 -1.16 13.17 11.95
N GLN A 30 -0.98 13.19 13.26
CA GLN A 30 -1.23 12.04 14.10
C GLN A 30 -2.74 11.77 14.19
N VAL A 31 -3.16 10.62 13.66
CA VAL A 31 -4.57 10.16 13.63
C VAL A 31 -4.89 9.12 14.70
N PHE A 32 -3.85 8.47 15.23
CA PHE A 32 -3.99 7.52 16.33
C PHE A 32 -2.76 7.55 17.24
N ASN A 33 -2.96 7.46 18.55
CA ASN A 33 -1.90 7.31 19.54
C ASN A 33 -2.45 6.64 20.79
N GLN A 34 -2.09 5.37 21.00
CA GLN A 34 -2.51 4.60 22.16
C GLN A 34 -1.51 3.47 22.43
N ASP A 35 -1.20 3.21 23.70
CA ASP A 35 -0.36 2.10 24.14
C ASP A 35 0.99 1.97 23.41
N GLY A 36 1.59 3.12 23.06
CA GLY A 36 2.85 3.19 22.31
C GLY A 36 2.73 3.00 20.80
N LEU A 37 1.54 2.67 20.29
CA LEU A 37 1.26 2.66 18.86
C LEU A 37 0.86 4.05 18.38
N THR A 38 1.59 4.57 17.40
CA THR A 38 1.29 5.86 16.77
C THR A 38 1.02 5.65 15.27
N VAL A 39 -0.06 6.25 14.77
CA VAL A 39 -0.35 6.31 13.34
C VAL A 39 -0.40 7.78 12.91
N THR A 40 0.42 8.13 11.94
CA THR A 40 0.47 9.46 11.35
C THR A 40 0.07 9.38 9.88
N SER A 41 -0.94 10.15 9.48
CA SER A 41 -1.28 10.31 8.07
C SER A 41 -0.36 11.35 7.43
N PHE A 42 -0.04 11.15 6.16
CA PHE A 42 0.67 12.13 5.34
C PHE A 42 0.01 12.21 3.96
N GLU A 43 0.09 13.39 3.35
CA GLU A 43 -0.51 13.60 2.04
C GLU A 43 0.25 12.87 0.95
N THR A 44 -0.47 12.19 0.06
CA THR A 44 0.06 11.57 -1.16
C THR A 44 -0.70 12.07 -2.38
N ASP A 45 -0.14 11.90 -3.58
CA ASP A 45 -0.74 12.36 -4.83
C ASP A 45 -1.34 11.18 -5.60
N HIS A 46 -2.65 11.21 -5.83
CA HIS A 46 -3.36 10.26 -6.69
C HIS A 46 -4.09 10.98 -7.84
N GLY A 47 -3.71 12.23 -8.12
CA GLY A 47 -4.30 13.07 -9.15
C GLY A 47 -5.09 14.25 -8.58
N GLU A 48 -5.29 15.26 -9.42
CA GLU A 48 -5.86 16.54 -8.99
C GLU A 48 -7.30 16.44 -8.44
N LYS A 49 -8.08 15.48 -8.95
CA LYS A 49 -9.49 15.30 -8.58
C LYS A 49 -9.71 14.36 -7.39
N ILE A 50 -8.66 13.69 -6.91
CA ILE A 50 -8.72 12.73 -5.81
C ILE A 50 -7.99 13.33 -4.61
N LYS A 51 -8.67 14.21 -3.88
CA LYS A 51 -8.15 14.91 -2.70
C LYS A 51 -9.19 14.98 -1.60
N PRO A 52 -8.82 14.79 -0.33
CA PRO A 52 -7.47 14.40 0.11
C PRO A 52 -7.14 12.95 -0.21
N ASN A 53 -5.85 12.64 -0.41
CA ASN A 53 -5.34 11.27 -0.53
C ASN A 53 -4.24 11.06 0.52
N TRP A 54 -4.29 9.93 1.23
CA TRP A 54 -3.48 9.70 2.41
C TRP A 54 -2.63 8.44 2.32
N GLY A 55 -1.34 8.59 2.70
CA GLY A 55 -0.52 7.50 3.18
C GLY A 55 -0.45 7.50 4.70
N TYR A 56 0.05 6.41 5.28
CA TYR A 56 0.15 6.24 6.73
C TYR A 56 1.53 5.76 7.15
N LYS A 57 2.06 6.39 8.19
CA LYS A 57 3.25 5.93 8.92
C LYS A 57 2.81 5.37 10.25
N ILE A 58 3.11 4.12 10.50
CA ILE A 58 2.77 3.38 11.72
C ILE A 58 4.06 3.13 12.48
N GLN A 59 4.09 3.50 13.75
CA GLN A 59 5.26 3.32 14.61
C GLN A 59 4.86 2.60 15.91
N TYR A 60 5.61 1.55 16.24
CA TYR A 60 5.41 0.77 17.46
C TYR A 60 6.72 0.09 17.89
N LEU A 61 7.07 0.18 19.18
CA LEU A 61 8.27 -0.44 19.76
C LEU A 61 9.55 -0.24 18.91
N GLY A 62 9.76 0.98 18.40
CA GLY A 62 10.93 1.34 17.59
C GLY A 62 10.87 0.79 16.14
N ARG A 63 9.77 0.18 15.72
CA ARG A 63 9.54 -0.26 14.34
C ARG A 63 8.71 0.75 13.58
N THR A 64 8.95 0.80 12.28
CA THR A 64 8.24 1.73 11.38
C THR A 64 7.73 0.99 10.16
N VAL A 65 6.42 1.06 9.94
CA VAL A 65 5.75 0.59 8.74
C VAL A 65 5.15 1.80 8.02
N VAL A 66 5.34 1.87 6.71
CA VAL A 66 4.74 2.92 5.87
C VAL A 66 3.85 2.28 4.81
N ILE A 67 2.68 2.86 4.60
CA ILE A 67 1.71 2.47 3.57
C ILE A 67 1.44 3.71 2.73
N SER A 68 1.76 3.66 1.43
CA SER A 68 1.58 4.82 0.55
C SER A 68 0.12 5.21 0.32
N GLY A 69 -0.81 4.28 0.54
CA GLY A 69 -2.12 4.37 -0.09
C GLY A 69 -2.01 4.17 -1.61
N ASP A 70 -3.08 4.45 -2.33
CA ASP A 70 -3.04 4.49 -3.78
C ASP A 70 -2.46 5.84 -4.23
N SER A 71 -1.33 5.82 -4.91
CA SER A 71 -0.60 7.04 -5.26
C SER A 71 0.21 6.88 -6.53
N LYS A 72 0.41 7.98 -7.23
CA LYS A 72 1.42 8.10 -8.27
C LYS A 72 2.82 8.35 -7.64
N ASN A 73 3.83 8.46 -8.48
CA ASN A 73 5.19 8.76 -8.05
C ASN A 73 5.24 10.07 -7.23
N ASP A 74 5.40 9.91 -5.93
CA ASP A 74 5.39 11.02 -4.96
C ASP A 74 6.62 10.94 -4.05
N PHE A 75 7.47 11.96 -4.10
CA PHE A 75 8.69 12.02 -3.31
C PHE A 75 8.42 11.98 -1.79
N ARG A 76 7.25 12.46 -1.33
CA ARG A 76 6.84 12.43 0.08
C ARG A 76 6.82 11.00 0.63
N VAL A 77 6.41 10.04 -0.21
CA VAL A 77 6.45 8.62 0.18
C VAL A 77 7.88 8.19 0.49
N SER A 78 8.85 8.52 -0.38
CA SER A 78 10.25 8.14 -0.17
C SER A 78 10.87 8.81 1.07
N GLU A 79 10.55 10.06 1.34
CA GLU A 79 11.03 10.78 2.52
C GLU A 79 10.44 10.21 3.82
N ILE A 80 9.13 9.98 3.88
CA ILE A 80 8.45 9.43 5.05
C ILE A 80 8.87 7.98 5.33
N ALA A 81 9.09 7.20 4.26
CA ALA A 81 9.50 5.80 4.35
C ALA A 81 11.01 5.59 4.54
N LYS A 82 11.79 6.66 4.66
CA LYS A 82 13.25 6.57 4.77
C LYS A 82 13.68 5.67 5.92
N ASN A 83 14.43 4.61 5.58
CA ASN A 83 14.92 3.59 6.49
C ASN A 83 13.81 2.90 7.33
N SER A 84 12.57 2.85 6.83
CA SER A 84 11.49 2.10 7.48
C SER A 84 11.79 0.60 7.51
N ASP A 85 11.17 -0.12 8.44
CA ASP A 85 11.26 -1.58 8.46
C ASP A 85 10.48 -2.17 7.27
N LEU A 86 9.35 -1.56 6.92
CA LEU A 86 8.45 -2.05 5.87
C LEU A 86 7.81 -0.89 5.12
N LEU A 87 7.85 -0.94 3.78
CA LEU A 87 7.13 -0.01 2.92
C LEU A 87 6.17 -0.77 2.02
N PHE A 88 4.86 -0.59 2.21
CA PHE A 88 3.82 -1.01 1.28
C PHE A 88 3.56 0.10 0.26
N HIS A 89 3.60 -0.25 -1.03
CA HIS A 89 3.41 0.74 -2.10
C HIS A 89 2.54 0.18 -3.21
N SER A 90 1.58 1.00 -3.69
CA SER A 90 0.71 0.67 -4.82
C SER A 90 1.44 0.79 -6.15
N LEU A 91 0.93 0.12 -7.17
CA LEU A 91 1.56 0.04 -8.48
C LEU A 91 0.54 0.02 -9.61
N GLY A 92 0.82 0.75 -10.70
CA GLY A 92 0.13 0.61 -11.99
C GLY A 92 1.11 0.16 -13.07
N ALA A 93 0.73 -0.82 -13.88
CA ALA A 93 1.60 -1.35 -14.92
C ALA A 93 0.86 -1.65 -16.23
N ALA A 94 1.52 -1.36 -17.34
CA ALA A 94 1.15 -1.77 -18.68
C ALA A 94 2.41 -2.05 -19.50
N LYS A 95 2.30 -2.89 -20.51
CA LYS A 95 3.40 -3.14 -21.45
C LYS A 95 3.75 -1.89 -22.26
N ASP A 96 5.00 -1.77 -22.66
CA ASP A 96 5.53 -0.59 -23.35
C ASP A 96 4.77 -0.28 -24.64
N GLU A 97 4.25 -1.30 -25.32
CA GLU A 97 3.50 -1.18 -26.57
C GLU A 97 2.17 -0.44 -26.42
N ILE A 98 1.55 -0.49 -25.21
CA ILE A 98 0.22 0.07 -24.98
C ILE A 98 0.21 1.20 -23.95
N LYS A 99 1.27 1.43 -23.19
CA LYS A 99 1.29 2.40 -22.08
C LYS A 99 0.97 3.84 -22.50
N ASN A 100 1.22 4.19 -23.77
CA ASN A 100 0.97 5.53 -24.32
C ASN A 100 -0.39 5.67 -25.00
N LEU A 101 -1.23 4.63 -25.03
CA LEU A 101 -2.61 4.75 -25.48
C LEU A 101 -3.40 5.61 -24.50
N ASP A 102 -4.26 6.50 -24.99
CA ASP A 102 -4.92 7.53 -24.18
C ASP A 102 -5.65 6.96 -22.95
N ASP A 103 -6.40 5.88 -23.12
CA ASP A 103 -7.16 5.24 -22.05
C ASP A 103 -6.25 4.52 -21.03
N ILE A 104 -5.16 3.92 -21.48
CA ILE A 104 -4.16 3.28 -20.60
C ILE A 104 -3.36 4.34 -19.85
N ASN A 105 -2.86 5.34 -20.57
CA ASN A 105 -2.10 6.43 -19.98
C ASN A 105 -2.91 7.23 -18.97
N ALA A 106 -4.19 7.48 -19.24
CA ALA A 106 -5.08 8.17 -18.31
C ALA A 106 -5.15 7.46 -16.94
N ILE A 107 -5.12 6.12 -16.90
CA ILE A 107 -5.10 5.34 -15.66
C ILE A 107 -3.70 5.36 -15.04
N LEU A 108 -2.64 5.14 -15.85
CA LEU A 108 -1.26 5.10 -15.35
C LEU A 108 -0.81 6.43 -14.72
N GLN A 109 -1.33 7.57 -15.18
CA GLN A 109 -1.03 8.88 -14.58
C GLN A 109 -1.48 9.03 -13.13
N HIS A 110 -2.35 8.15 -12.64
CA HIS A 110 -2.79 8.11 -11.24
C HIS A 110 -1.97 7.13 -10.38
N HIS A 111 -1.09 6.34 -10.97
CA HIS A 111 -0.38 5.26 -10.31
C HIS A 111 1.13 5.36 -10.48
N THR A 112 1.85 4.75 -9.57
CA THR A 112 3.31 4.60 -9.65
C THR A 112 3.65 3.45 -10.60
N THR A 113 4.46 3.70 -11.62
CA THR A 113 4.95 2.65 -12.52
C THR A 113 6.06 1.80 -11.85
N PRO A 114 6.36 0.57 -12.36
CA PRO A 114 7.42 -0.27 -11.81
C PRO A 114 8.78 0.44 -11.71
N LYS A 115 9.15 1.22 -12.74
CA LYS A 115 10.40 2.00 -12.75
C LYS A 115 10.41 3.12 -11.70
N GLU A 116 9.28 3.76 -11.46
CA GLU A 116 9.14 4.81 -10.43
C GLU A 116 9.13 4.21 -9.03
N ALA A 117 8.47 3.05 -8.84
CA ALA A 117 8.51 2.30 -7.59
C ALA A 117 9.95 1.95 -7.19
N ALA A 118 10.76 1.49 -8.16
CA ALA A 118 12.18 1.24 -7.94
C ALA A 118 12.95 2.47 -7.45
N LYS A 119 12.64 3.67 -7.97
CA LYS A 119 13.25 4.93 -7.51
C LYS A 119 12.83 5.27 -6.08
N ILE A 120 11.55 5.11 -5.76
CA ILE A 120 11.01 5.32 -4.40
C ILE A 120 11.73 4.37 -3.42
N PHE A 121 11.85 3.09 -3.74
CA PHE A 121 12.52 2.10 -2.90
C PHE A 121 14.02 2.37 -2.75
N SER A 122 14.70 2.77 -3.83
CA SER A 122 16.11 3.14 -3.79
C SER A 122 16.38 4.38 -2.93
N SER A 123 15.46 5.35 -2.94
CA SER A 123 15.56 6.57 -2.15
C SER A 123 15.20 6.33 -0.69
N SER A 124 14.14 5.56 -0.41
CA SER A 124 13.66 5.29 0.96
C SER A 124 14.45 4.21 1.68
N ARG A 125 15.02 3.24 0.96
CA ARG A 125 15.81 2.11 1.50
C ARG A 125 15.12 1.40 2.67
N PRO A 126 13.88 0.89 2.50
CA PRO A 126 13.22 0.12 3.54
C PRO A 126 13.95 -1.22 3.75
N LYS A 127 13.81 -1.84 4.94
CA LYS A 127 14.32 -3.21 5.14
C LYS A 127 13.62 -4.22 4.25
N LEU A 128 12.33 -3.97 3.91
CA LEU A 128 11.57 -4.71 2.90
C LEU A 128 10.61 -3.76 2.19
N ALA A 129 10.69 -3.70 0.86
CA ALA A 129 9.69 -3.10 -0.01
C ALA A 129 8.62 -4.14 -0.36
N VAL A 130 7.35 -3.75 -0.32
CA VAL A 130 6.21 -4.62 -0.61
C VAL A 130 5.30 -3.94 -1.61
N ILE A 131 5.08 -4.58 -2.75
CA ILE A 131 4.10 -4.14 -3.73
C ILE A 131 2.73 -4.64 -3.31
N ILE A 132 1.76 -3.73 -3.31
CA ILE A 132 0.34 -3.98 -3.07
C ILE A 132 -0.50 -3.29 -4.16
N HIS A 133 -1.80 -3.54 -4.19
CA HIS A 133 -2.74 -2.82 -5.05
C HIS A 133 -2.21 -2.64 -6.48
N MET A 134 -2.02 -3.75 -7.19
CA MET A 134 -1.50 -3.73 -8.56
C MET A 134 -2.62 -3.51 -9.57
N VAL A 135 -2.60 -2.38 -10.26
CA VAL A 135 -3.49 -2.06 -11.39
C VAL A 135 -2.80 -2.51 -12.69
N LEU A 136 -3.11 -3.71 -13.13
CA LEU A 136 -2.48 -4.35 -14.28
C LEU A 136 -3.33 -4.16 -15.53
N LEU A 137 -2.85 -3.34 -16.47
CA LEU A 137 -3.58 -2.94 -17.66
C LEU A 137 -3.13 -3.76 -18.88
N GLY A 138 -4.13 -4.22 -19.65
CA GLY A 138 -3.91 -4.95 -20.88
C GLY A 138 -4.97 -4.65 -21.93
N LYS A 139 -4.76 -5.14 -23.15
CA LYS A 139 -5.67 -5.04 -24.29
C LYS A 139 -5.65 -6.32 -25.12
N PRO A 140 -6.63 -6.54 -26.01
CA PRO A 140 -6.57 -7.65 -26.97
C PRO A 140 -5.23 -7.66 -27.73
N GLY A 141 -4.51 -8.78 -27.68
CA GLY A 141 -3.17 -8.93 -28.23
C GLY A 141 -2.02 -8.46 -27.33
N PHE A 142 -2.30 -7.71 -26.26
CA PHE A 142 -1.32 -7.21 -25.29
C PHE A 142 -1.79 -7.51 -23.86
N PRO A 143 -1.54 -8.74 -23.35
CA PRO A 143 -1.94 -9.10 -22.00
C PRO A 143 -1.23 -8.23 -20.96
N PRO A 144 -1.80 -8.06 -19.75
CA PRO A 144 -1.15 -7.34 -18.66
C PRO A 144 0.27 -7.86 -18.40
N MET A 145 1.10 -7.02 -17.81
CA MET A 145 2.41 -7.47 -17.29
C MET A 145 2.21 -8.54 -16.23
N THR A 146 3.04 -9.57 -16.29
CA THR A 146 3.13 -10.60 -15.25
C THR A 146 3.87 -10.08 -14.02
N THR A 147 3.67 -10.72 -12.87
CA THR A 147 4.44 -10.46 -11.65
C THR A 147 5.95 -10.56 -11.87
N MET A 148 6.39 -11.49 -12.70
CA MET A 148 7.80 -11.66 -13.03
C MET A 148 8.34 -10.45 -13.80
N GLU A 149 7.66 -10.01 -14.87
CA GLU A 149 8.05 -8.83 -15.66
C GLU A 149 8.11 -7.56 -14.78
N ILE A 150 7.19 -7.43 -13.82
CA ILE A 150 7.18 -6.30 -12.87
C ILE A 150 8.42 -6.37 -11.95
N LEU A 151 8.69 -7.53 -11.36
CA LEU A 151 9.86 -7.73 -10.49
C LEU A 151 11.17 -7.47 -11.24
N GLU A 152 11.34 -8.02 -12.43
CA GLU A 152 12.51 -7.79 -13.29
C GLU A 152 12.71 -6.31 -13.60
N THR A 153 11.61 -5.60 -13.93
CA THR A 153 11.66 -4.16 -14.18
C THR A 153 12.12 -3.39 -12.95
N ILE A 154 11.58 -3.70 -11.77
CA ILE A 154 11.98 -3.03 -10.51
C ILE A 154 13.42 -3.36 -10.17
N GLN A 155 13.84 -4.64 -10.26
CA GLN A 155 15.18 -5.10 -9.93
C GLN A 155 16.27 -4.54 -10.84
N THR A 156 15.93 -4.05 -12.04
CA THR A 156 16.86 -3.31 -12.89
C THR A 156 17.38 -2.03 -12.21
N TYR A 157 16.59 -1.42 -11.30
CA TYR A 157 16.91 -0.13 -10.67
C TYR A 157 16.94 -0.17 -9.14
N TYR A 158 16.53 -1.30 -8.53
CA TYR A 158 16.50 -1.48 -7.08
C TYR A 158 16.96 -2.88 -6.70
N ASN A 159 18.06 -2.97 -5.95
CA ASN A 159 18.68 -4.24 -5.52
C ASN A 159 18.36 -4.61 -4.06
N GLY A 160 17.46 -3.87 -3.40
CA GLY A 160 17.07 -4.16 -2.01
C GLY A 160 16.02 -5.28 -1.91
N PRO A 161 15.69 -5.70 -0.69
CA PRO A 161 14.66 -6.70 -0.46
C PRO A 161 13.29 -6.23 -0.97
N LEU A 162 12.65 -7.06 -1.78
CA LEU A 162 11.39 -6.79 -2.46
C LEU A 162 10.49 -8.01 -2.47
N THR A 163 9.19 -7.83 -2.28
CA THR A 163 8.17 -8.86 -2.50
C THR A 163 6.90 -8.26 -3.06
N ILE A 164 6.08 -9.06 -3.72
CA ILE A 164 4.71 -8.73 -4.09
C ILE A 164 3.80 -9.42 -3.08
N ALA A 165 2.89 -8.65 -2.48
CA ALA A 165 1.95 -9.20 -1.52
C ALA A 165 0.74 -9.82 -2.23
N GLU A 166 0.23 -10.89 -1.63
CA GLU A 166 -1.05 -11.50 -1.94
C GLU A 166 -1.97 -11.34 -0.74
N ASP A 167 -3.28 -11.43 -0.97
CA ASP A 167 -4.27 -11.37 0.09
C ASP A 167 -4.01 -12.42 1.16
N LEU A 168 -4.13 -12.01 2.43
CA LEU A 168 -3.91 -12.82 3.63
C LEU A 168 -2.44 -13.16 3.92
N MET A 169 -1.47 -12.66 3.17
CA MET A 169 -0.08 -12.67 3.61
C MET A 169 0.10 -11.92 4.93
N LYS A 170 1.00 -12.39 5.78
CA LYS A 170 1.35 -11.75 7.05
C LYS A 170 2.81 -11.29 7.05
N PHE A 171 3.06 -10.14 7.64
CA PHE A 171 4.39 -9.57 7.79
C PHE A 171 4.67 -9.34 9.28
N GLU A 172 5.60 -10.11 9.85
CA GLU A 172 6.05 -9.91 11.23
C GLU A 172 7.24 -8.95 11.23
N VAL A 173 7.07 -7.78 11.86
CA VAL A 173 8.07 -6.71 11.87
C VAL A 173 8.85 -6.74 13.18
N GLY A 174 9.94 -7.51 13.20
CA GLY A 174 10.88 -7.61 14.30
C GLY A 174 12.22 -6.91 13.98
N GLU A 175 13.33 -7.44 14.47
CA GLU A 175 14.68 -7.02 14.03
C GLU A 175 14.85 -7.24 12.52
N LYS A 176 14.30 -8.35 12.04
CA LYS A 176 14.12 -8.66 10.62
C LYS A 176 12.63 -8.71 10.30
N VAL A 177 12.27 -8.40 9.07
CA VAL A 177 10.92 -8.61 8.57
C VAL A 177 10.80 -10.05 8.11
N LYS A 178 9.80 -10.78 8.64
CA LYS A 178 9.46 -12.13 8.18
C LYS A 178 8.18 -12.06 7.35
N VAL A 179 8.22 -12.66 6.19
CA VAL A 179 7.06 -12.80 5.30
C VAL A 179 6.49 -14.20 5.48
N MET A 180 5.23 -14.27 5.83
CA MET A 180 4.49 -15.52 5.96
C MET A 180 3.46 -15.57 4.83
N PRO A 181 3.56 -16.55 3.93
CA PRO A 181 2.58 -16.72 2.87
C PRO A 181 1.20 -17.04 3.46
N LYS A 182 0.17 -16.89 2.63
CA LYS A 182 -1.19 -17.34 2.99
C LYS A 182 -1.13 -18.80 3.45
N ALA A 183 -1.74 -19.09 4.60
CA ALA A 183 -1.92 -20.48 5.02
C ALA A 183 -2.80 -21.22 3.99
N ASN A 184 -2.35 -22.36 3.50
CA ASN A 184 -3.20 -23.23 2.70
C ASN A 184 -4.36 -23.70 3.57
N THR A 185 -5.56 -23.18 3.31
CA THR A 185 -6.83 -23.65 3.90
C THR A 185 -7.37 -24.78 3.09
#